data_e84819e7e70295231926340c76e0b68c
#
_entry.id   e84819e7e70295231926340c76e0b68c
#
_cell.length_a   1.000
_cell.length_b   1.000
_cell.length_c   1.000
_cell.angle_alpha   90.00
_cell.angle_beta   90.00
_cell.angle_gamma   90.00
#
_symmetry.space_group_name_H-M   'P 1'
#
loop_
_entity.id
_entity.type
_entity.pdbx_description
1 polymer ?
#
loop_
_entity_poly.entity_id
_entity_poly.type
_entity_poly.pdbx_seq_one_letter_code
_entity_poly.pdbx_strand_id
1 'polypeptide(L)'
;MRYAGAALLVAVVCAIPTFGQSAGQPEWTTSSYNPQRDAWQRHEETITPQNVAGLKLLWKLKTDNKTMGMQSFREPLIVSGIGTPAGAKTLAIVAGSSNEVFAIDVASGELVWKKPLKWSSQQPQEAGEGRGFICTNALSATPVITPAGAKERTFYVLTTDGYLHMLDPGTGEERQAPVQMLSSVYGKAYGLNLVNGVVFTITGQGCGGVANALYAYNTATKKVSVSSPPQGGLWGVAGPAIGTDGTIYFESGDHPYDAKAGLLSASVQAYTFANDTLTLKDYYTPSNYEWLNKRDLDLNTTPVVIPYQGRDVIVGGGKEGRFFLLDSKSIGGADHETPLFRSELLANANVNFQTEGTWGSFAAWKDRGGVQWVLAPNGGPTTLKFPINYGATPNGGILAFKLEEKNGKPVLSQAWQSGDMMTAEPPVVANGLVFVLAGGEFTGQTNDVEGGLFSAEERIKRSIPAKLFVLDAQTGKELYSSGNQIASFLHQAGLSVAGGRVIFGSFDGTIYCFGIK
;
A
#
# COMPACT_ATOMS: atom_id res chain seq x y z
N MET A 1 3.97 -48.76 52.53
CA MET A 1 4.80 -48.24 51.42
C MET A 1 3.87 -47.47 50.47
N ARG A 2 3.94 -46.16 50.45
CA ARG A 2 3.15 -45.31 49.57
C ARG A 2 4.10 -44.73 48.53
N TYR A 3 3.91 -45.02 47.25
CA TYR A 3 4.64 -44.40 46.14
C TYR A 3 3.97 -43.08 45.76
N ALA A 4 4.66 -41.96 45.87
CA ALA A 4 4.27 -40.68 45.34
C ALA A 4 4.83 -40.56 43.91
N GLY A 5 3.94 -40.50 42.92
CA GLY A 5 4.31 -40.22 41.54
C GLY A 5 4.41 -38.72 41.32
N ALA A 6 5.61 -38.26 40.96
CA ALA A 6 5.84 -36.89 40.54
C ALA A 6 5.46 -36.75 39.04
N ALA A 7 4.47 -35.93 38.72
CA ALA A 7 4.15 -35.57 37.37
C ALA A 7 5.05 -34.42 36.90
N LEU A 8 5.89 -34.69 35.90
CA LEU A 8 6.76 -33.71 35.26
C LEU A 8 5.89 -32.91 34.23
N LEU A 9 5.57 -31.66 34.55
CA LEU A 9 4.97 -30.73 33.59
C LEU A 9 6.07 -30.25 32.64
N VAL A 10 6.07 -30.71 31.40
CA VAL A 10 6.88 -30.14 30.32
C VAL A 10 6.17 -28.91 29.78
N ALA A 11 6.64 -27.72 30.14
CA ALA A 11 6.20 -26.47 29.51
C ALA A 11 6.84 -26.37 28.12
N VAL A 12 6.03 -26.58 27.09
CA VAL A 12 6.43 -26.27 25.72
C VAL A 12 6.38 -24.74 25.57
N VAL A 13 7.55 -24.12 25.63
CA VAL A 13 7.74 -22.73 25.28
C VAL A 13 7.69 -22.64 23.75
N CYS A 14 6.54 -22.26 23.19
CA CYS A 14 6.46 -21.84 21.80
C CYS A 14 7.28 -20.56 21.65
N ALA A 15 8.47 -20.65 21.11
CA ALA A 15 9.24 -19.49 20.67
C ALA A 15 8.50 -18.85 19.50
N ILE A 16 7.89 -17.70 19.74
CA ILE A 16 7.37 -16.82 18.68
C ILE A 16 8.62 -16.34 17.90
N PRO A 17 8.70 -16.58 16.58
CA PRO A 17 9.81 -16.04 15.81
C PRO A 17 9.68 -14.51 15.80
N THR A 18 10.47 -13.84 16.61
CA THR A 18 10.76 -12.43 16.41
C THR A 18 11.48 -12.33 15.08
N PHE A 19 10.85 -11.73 14.07
CA PHE A 19 11.51 -11.33 12.83
C PHE A 19 12.54 -10.24 13.16
N GLY A 20 13.67 -10.65 13.72
CA GLY A 20 14.85 -9.82 13.86
C GLY A 20 15.44 -9.66 12.45
N GLN A 21 15.29 -8.48 11.84
CA GLN A 21 16.20 -8.12 10.78
C GLN A 21 17.61 -8.17 11.38
N SER A 22 18.51 -8.95 10.75
CA SER A 22 19.93 -8.91 11.09
C SER A 22 20.42 -7.46 10.99
N ALA A 23 21.49 -7.09 11.71
CA ALA A 23 22.13 -5.78 11.71
C ALA A 23 22.71 -5.40 10.32
N GLY A 24 21.89 -5.50 9.26
CA GLY A 24 22.16 -5.08 7.88
C GLY A 24 21.62 -3.67 7.62
N GLN A 25 21.99 -3.13 6.49
CA GLN A 25 21.47 -1.85 6.01
C GLN A 25 19.93 -1.89 5.96
N PRO A 26 19.23 -0.78 6.29
CA PRO A 26 17.78 -0.69 6.16
C PRO A 26 17.30 -1.10 4.77
N GLU A 27 16.21 -1.86 4.71
CA GLU A 27 15.60 -2.32 3.46
C GLU A 27 14.12 -1.90 3.37
N TRP A 28 13.58 -1.95 2.15
CA TRP A 28 12.17 -1.77 1.83
C TRP A 28 11.74 -2.87 0.88
N THR A 29 11.16 -3.94 1.40
CA THR A 29 11.00 -5.22 0.67
C THR A 29 9.61 -5.48 0.11
N THR A 30 8.63 -4.65 0.45
CA THR A 30 7.23 -4.74 -0.02
C THR A 30 6.57 -3.37 0.07
N SER A 31 5.41 -3.22 -0.55
CA SER A 31 4.62 -1.98 -0.44
C SER A 31 4.33 -1.64 1.02
N SER A 32 4.39 -0.36 1.35
CA SER A 32 4.17 0.15 2.72
C SER A 32 5.03 -0.59 3.77
N TYR A 33 6.27 -0.92 3.41
CA TYR A 33 7.35 -1.43 4.26
C TYR A 33 7.22 -2.90 4.71
N ASN A 34 6.07 -3.34 5.24
CA ASN A 34 5.93 -4.65 5.87
C ASN A 34 4.56 -5.31 5.61
N PRO A 35 4.34 -6.57 6.03
CA PRO A 35 3.06 -7.24 5.84
C PRO A 35 1.87 -6.55 6.49
N GLN A 36 2.05 -5.81 7.60
CA GLN A 36 1.02 -5.06 8.31
C GLN A 36 0.64 -3.77 7.59
N ARG A 37 1.40 -3.37 6.56
CA ARG A 37 1.21 -2.14 5.77
C ARG A 37 1.33 -0.85 6.60
N ASP A 38 2.21 -0.86 7.62
CA ASP A 38 2.34 0.28 8.52
C ASP A 38 3.22 1.43 7.99
N ALA A 39 3.89 1.26 6.86
CA ALA A 39 4.72 2.27 6.21
C ALA A 39 5.74 2.94 7.16
N TRP A 40 6.19 2.21 8.17
CA TRP A 40 7.14 2.71 9.17
C TRP A 40 8.51 2.05 9.02
N GLN A 41 9.47 2.77 8.44
CA GLN A 41 10.87 2.36 8.38
C GLN A 41 11.54 2.55 9.76
N ARG A 42 11.65 1.46 10.51
CA ARG A 42 12.13 1.47 11.91
C ARG A 42 13.63 1.62 12.04
N HIS A 43 14.38 1.36 10.97
CA HIS A 43 15.84 1.26 10.98
C HIS A 43 16.53 2.41 10.23
N GLU A 44 15.79 3.45 9.82
CA GLU A 44 16.36 4.65 9.23
C GLU A 44 17.02 5.51 10.33
N GLU A 45 18.32 5.76 10.19
CA GLU A 45 19.09 6.54 11.15
C GLU A 45 19.86 7.69 10.47
N THR A 46 19.96 7.66 9.14
CA THR A 46 20.77 8.62 8.37
C THR A 46 20.03 9.94 8.17
N ILE A 47 18.73 9.88 7.80
CA ILE A 47 17.92 11.09 7.68
C ILE A 47 17.26 11.35 9.03
N THR A 48 17.55 12.53 9.60
CA THR A 48 17.09 12.93 10.93
C THR A 48 16.39 14.29 10.88
N PRO A 49 15.59 14.65 11.89
CA PRO A 49 15.01 15.99 11.99
C PRO A 49 16.05 17.12 11.98
N GLN A 50 17.29 16.83 12.42
CA GLN A 50 18.37 17.83 12.48
C GLN A 50 19.04 18.06 11.13
N ASN A 51 19.07 17.07 10.23
CA ASN A 51 19.78 17.19 8.96
C ASN A 51 18.86 17.19 7.73
N VAL A 52 17.56 16.95 7.88
CA VAL A 52 16.60 16.83 6.77
C VAL A 52 16.53 18.08 5.88
N ALA A 53 16.80 19.26 6.42
CA ALA A 53 16.91 20.50 5.63
C ALA A 53 18.04 20.44 4.57
N GLY A 54 19.01 19.54 4.74
CA GLY A 54 20.09 19.25 3.80
C GLY A 54 19.75 18.16 2.77
N LEU A 55 18.53 17.64 2.77
CA LEU A 55 18.08 16.64 1.80
C LEU A 55 18.15 17.23 0.39
N LYS A 56 18.66 16.48 -0.57
CA LYS A 56 18.80 16.95 -1.95
C LYS A 56 18.63 15.83 -2.96
N LEU A 57 18.36 16.20 -4.18
CA LEU A 57 18.39 15.27 -5.32
C LEU A 57 19.83 14.78 -5.49
N LEU A 58 20.04 13.48 -5.34
CA LEU A 58 21.34 12.83 -5.53
C LEU A 58 21.53 12.38 -6.96
N TRP A 59 20.51 11.74 -7.51
CA TRP A 59 20.46 11.31 -8.91
C TRP A 59 19.02 11.20 -9.41
N LYS A 60 18.88 11.19 -10.72
CA LYS A 60 17.65 10.83 -11.43
C LYS A 60 18.00 9.99 -12.63
N LEU A 61 17.19 8.98 -12.92
CA LEU A 61 17.35 8.08 -14.05
C LEU A 61 16.11 8.16 -14.94
N LYS A 62 16.28 8.65 -16.17
CA LYS A 62 15.24 8.55 -17.19
C LYS A 62 15.27 7.15 -17.77
N THR A 63 14.16 6.43 -17.67
CA THR A 63 14.00 5.10 -18.26
C THR A 63 13.25 5.17 -19.59
N ASP A 64 13.17 4.05 -20.28
CA ASP A 64 12.34 3.85 -21.46
C ASP A 64 10.99 3.17 -21.12
N ASN A 65 10.62 3.10 -19.83
CA ASN A 65 9.31 2.62 -19.41
C ASN A 65 8.19 3.40 -20.11
N LYS A 66 7.27 2.67 -20.72
CA LYS A 66 6.10 3.23 -21.40
C LYS A 66 4.96 3.41 -20.39
N THR A 67 4.40 4.58 -20.34
CA THR A 67 3.18 4.85 -19.58
C THR A 67 2.00 4.12 -20.19
N MET A 68 1.11 3.62 -19.34
CA MET A 68 -0.11 2.91 -19.75
C MET A 68 -1.30 3.57 -19.06
N GLY A 69 -2.14 4.31 -19.80
CA GLY A 69 -3.14 5.18 -19.18
C GLY A 69 -2.48 6.19 -18.25
N MET A 70 -2.89 6.22 -16.99
CA MET A 70 -2.28 7.07 -15.95
C MET A 70 -1.10 6.41 -15.21
N GLN A 71 -0.77 5.15 -15.52
CA GLN A 71 0.24 4.36 -14.81
C GLN A 71 1.65 4.55 -15.38
N SER A 72 2.65 4.54 -14.51
CA SER A 72 4.07 4.55 -14.90
C SER A 72 4.88 3.57 -14.06
N PHE A 73 5.14 3.86 -12.80
CA PHE A 73 5.90 3.00 -11.90
C PHE A 73 5.10 2.54 -10.70
N ARG A 74 5.56 1.45 -10.09
CA ARG A 74 5.13 1.01 -8.76
C ARG A 74 6.15 1.43 -7.71
N GLU A 75 5.74 1.36 -6.46
CA GLU A 75 6.58 1.69 -5.31
C GLU A 75 7.93 0.94 -5.40
N PRO A 76 9.08 1.64 -5.34
CA PRO A 76 10.39 1.00 -5.42
C PRO A 76 10.67 0.07 -4.25
N LEU A 77 11.34 -1.05 -4.46
CA LEU A 77 11.91 -1.85 -3.37
C LEU A 77 13.39 -1.50 -3.21
N ILE A 78 13.86 -1.39 -1.97
CA ILE A 78 15.28 -1.13 -1.67
C ILE A 78 15.82 -2.34 -0.91
N VAL A 79 16.83 -2.98 -1.48
CA VAL A 79 17.41 -4.22 -0.94
C VAL A 79 18.94 -4.13 -0.92
N SER A 80 19.53 -4.58 0.17
CA SER A 80 20.96 -4.43 0.43
C SER A 80 21.70 -5.76 0.34
N GLY A 81 23.02 -5.69 0.10
CA GLY A 81 23.90 -6.85 0.05
C GLY A 81 23.56 -7.83 -1.07
N ILE A 82 22.92 -7.37 -2.14
CA ILE A 82 22.56 -8.20 -3.28
C ILE A 82 23.80 -8.48 -4.14
N GLY A 83 24.13 -9.76 -4.32
CA GLY A 83 25.20 -10.18 -5.23
C GLY A 83 24.82 -9.87 -6.69
N THR A 84 25.65 -9.08 -7.35
CA THR A 84 25.55 -8.79 -8.79
C THR A 84 26.83 -9.22 -9.49
N PRO A 85 26.87 -9.32 -10.84
CA PRO A 85 28.11 -9.58 -11.58
C PRO A 85 29.25 -8.58 -11.27
N ALA A 86 28.91 -7.36 -10.81
CA ALA A 86 29.87 -6.32 -10.42
C ALA A 86 30.14 -6.26 -8.90
N GLY A 87 29.78 -7.31 -8.14
CA GLY A 87 29.92 -7.37 -6.68
C GLY A 87 28.62 -7.09 -5.92
N ALA A 88 28.71 -7.07 -4.60
CA ALA A 88 27.54 -6.82 -3.75
C ALA A 88 27.11 -5.34 -3.81
N LYS A 89 25.81 -5.09 -4.00
CA LYS A 89 25.22 -3.76 -4.12
C LYS A 89 23.97 -3.59 -3.27
N THR A 90 23.61 -2.36 -2.99
CA THR A 90 22.25 -1.98 -2.58
C THR A 90 21.48 -1.57 -3.82
N LEU A 91 20.39 -2.25 -4.11
CA LEU A 91 19.59 -2.04 -5.31
C LEU A 91 18.25 -1.39 -4.99
N ALA A 92 17.85 -0.43 -5.82
CA ALA A 92 16.46 -0.03 -5.97
C ALA A 92 15.86 -0.81 -7.14
N ILE A 93 14.84 -1.65 -6.86
CA ILE A 93 14.17 -2.45 -7.90
C ILE A 93 12.79 -1.87 -8.13
N VAL A 94 12.52 -1.43 -9.35
CA VAL A 94 11.31 -0.69 -9.72
C VAL A 94 10.60 -1.39 -10.87
N ALA A 95 9.32 -1.72 -10.68
CA ALA A 95 8.48 -2.26 -11.74
C ALA A 95 7.76 -1.13 -12.49
N GLY A 96 7.85 -1.14 -13.79
CA GLY A 96 7.21 -0.20 -14.70
C GLY A 96 5.90 -0.75 -15.26
N SER A 97 5.01 0.16 -15.63
CA SER A 97 3.68 -0.16 -16.17
C SER A 97 3.71 -1.01 -17.44
N SER A 98 4.79 -0.93 -18.22
CA SER A 98 4.97 -1.70 -19.46
C SER A 98 5.55 -3.10 -19.26
N ASN A 99 5.38 -3.72 -18.09
CA ASN A 99 5.97 -5.01 -17.71
C ASN A 99 7.51 -5.03 -17.79
N GLU A 100 8.13 -3.93 -17.43
CA GLU A 100 9.59 -3.84 -17.35
C GLU A 100 10.02 -3.68 -15.89
N VAL A 101 11.12 -4.30 -15.53
CA VAL A 101 11.74 -4.16 -14.20
C VAL A 101 13.13 -3.57 -14.36
N PHE A 102 13.42 -2.58 -13.53
CA PHE A 102 14.69 -1.87 -13.50
C PHE A 102 15.35 -2.08 -12.12
N ALA A 103 16.59 -2.55 -12.11
CA ALA A 103 17.41 -2.58 -10.91
C ALA A 103 18.52 -1.55 -11.03
N ILE A 104 18.58 -0.66 -10.05
CA ILE A 104 19.42 0.52 -10.05
C ILE A 104 20.33 0.45 -8.83
N ASP A 105 21.61 0.73 -9.01
CA ASP A 105 22.54 0.91 -7.89
C ASP A 105 22.16 2.18 -7.11
N VAL A 106 21.74 2.01 -5.88
CA VAL A 106 21.27 3.12 -5.02
C VAL A 106 22.37 4.18 -4.79
N ALA A 107 23.64 3.76 -4.78
CA ALA A 107 24.77 4.67 -4.54
C ALA A 107 25.04 5.59 -5.73
N SER A 108 25.04 5.05 -6.96
CA SER A 108 25.40 5.78 -8.17
C SER A 108 24.22 6.26 -9.02
N GLY A 109 23.05 5.61 -8.90
CA GLY A 109 21.91 5.81 -9.80
C GLY A 109 22.08 5.12 -11.15
N GLU A 110 23.09 4.28 -11.32
CA GLU A 110 23.33 3.55 -12.55
C GLU A 110 22.44 2.32 -12.67
N LEU A 111 21.96 2.03 -13.87
CA LEU A 111 21.21 0.83 -14.17
C LEU A 111 22.13 -0.40 -14.07
N VAL A 112 21.80 -1.34 -13.18
CA VAL A 112 22.53 -2.61 -13.02
C VAL A 112 21.99 -3.65 -13.99
N TRP A 113 20.67 -3.80 -14.06
CA TRP A 113 20.01 -4.62 -15.06
C TRP A 113 18.60 -4.08 -15.36
N LYS A 114 18.10 -4.44 -16.52
CA LYS A 114 16.72 -4.22 -16.97
C LYS A 114 16.17 -5.54 -17.49
N LYS A 115 14.95 -5.89 -17.11
CA LYS A 115 14.26 -7.08 -17.57
C LYS A 115 12.90 -6.71 -18.15
N PRO A 116 12.71 -6.80 -19.47
CA PRO A 116 11.38 -6.86 -20.07
C PRO A 116 10.77 -8.24 -19.79
N LEU A 117 9.58 -8.24 -19.18
CA LEU A 117 8.82 -9.46 -18.94
C LEU A 117 7.89 -9.70 -20.12
N LYS A 118 7.72 -10.96 -20.51
CA LYS A 118 6.91 -11.30 -21.68
C LYS A 118 5.46 -10.86 -21.46
N TRP A 119 4.93 -10.19 -22.47
CA TRP A 119 3.50 -10.00 -22.62
C TRP A 119 2.88 -11.30 -23.12
N SER A 120 1.63 -11.55 -22.75
CA SER A 120 0.78 -12.52 -23.44
C SER A 120 0.71 -12.14 -24.92
N SER A 121 0.57 -13.13 -25.80
CA SER A 121 0.31 -12.92 -27.23
C SER A 121 -1.04 -12.24 -27.50
N GLN A 122 -1.93 -12.17 -26.49
CA GLN A 122 -3.19 -11.45 -26.57
C GLN A 122 -2.90 -9.96 -26.43
N GLN A 123 -3.24 -9.21 -27.48
CA GLN A 123 -3.24 -7.76 -27.42
C GLN A 123 -4.24 -7.29 -26.37
N PRO A 124 -3.95 -6.20 -25.65
CA PRO A 124 -4.94 -5.56 -24.78
C PRO A 124 -6.20 -5.30 -25.61
N GLN A 125 -7.32 -5.88 -25.22
CA GLN A 125 -8.59 -5.29 -25.60
C GLN A 125 -8.63 -3.95 -24.88
N GLU A 126 -8.71 -2.85 -25.64
CA GLU A 126 -8.99 -1.56 -25.07
C GLU A 126 -10.20 -1.73 -24.16
N ALA A 127 -10.04 -1.44 -22.89
CA ALA A 127 -11.18 -1.39 -21.99
C ALA A 127 -12.18 -0.45 -22.65
N GLY A 128 -13.42 -0.90 -22.85
CA GLY A 128 -14.44 -0.18 -23.63
C GLY A 128 -14.51 1.27 -23.25
N GLU A 129 -14.99 2.11 -24.15
CA GLU A 129 -15.04 3.55 -24.05
C GLU A 129 -15.31 4.02 -22.61
N GLY A 130 -14.44 4.90 -22.07
CA GLY A 130 -14.56 5.47 -20.74
C GLY A 130 -13.91 4.71 -19.58
N ARG A 131 -13.37 3.51 -19.75
CA ARG A 131 -12.73 2.72 -18.66
C ARG A 131 -11.22 2.62 -18.75
N GLY A 132 -10.57 3.25 -19.72
CA GLY A 132 -9.12 3.14 -19.96
C GLY A 132 -8.21 3.59 -18.80
N PHE A 133 -8.70 4.39 -17.86
CA PHE A 133 -7.97 4.75 -16.65
C PHE A 133 -8.26 3.82 -15.46
N ILE A 134 -9.38 3.10 -15.47
CA ILE A 134 -9.77 2.14 -14.41
C ILE A 134 -9.15 0.78 -14.68
N CYS A 135 -9.33 0.24 -15.88
CA CYS A 135 -8.76 -1.01 -16.34
C CYS A 135 -7.61 -0.73 -17.31
N THR A 136 -6.52 -0.20 -16.80
CA THR A 136 -5.31 0.02 -17.59
C THR A 136 -4.62 -1.31 -17.84
N ASN A 137 -4.12 -1.50 -19.07
CA ASN A 137 -3.29 -2.66 -19.41
C ASN A 137 -1.87 -2.55 -18.81
N ALA A 138 -1.79 -2.08 -17.58
CA ALA A 138 -0.55 -1.76 -16.91
C ALA A 138 -0.23 -2.78 -15.83
N LEU A 139 1.05 -3.05 -15.60
CA LEU A 139 1.49 -3.66 -14.36
C LEU A 139 1.09 -2.74 -13.20
N SER A 140 0.16 -3.20 -12.37
CA SER A 140 -0.47 -2.41 -11.31
C SER A 140 -0.09 -2.86 -9.89
N ALA A 141 0.42 -4.09 -9.73
CA ALA A 141 0.84 -4.61 -8.44
C ALA A 141 2.28 -4.18 -8.09
N THR A 142 2.47 -3.53 -6.95
CA THR A 142 3.82 -3.36 -6.39
C THR A 142 4.40 -4.74 -6.09
N PRO A 143 5.62 -5.04 -6.55
CA PRO A 143 6.29 -6.32 -6.29
C PRO A 143 6.61 -6.55 -4.81
N VAL A 144 7.09 -7.75 -4.51
CA VAL A 144 7.62 -8.11 -3.19
C VAL A 144 8.91 -8.92 -3.32
N ILE A 145 9.80 -8.78 -2.36
CA ILE A 145 11.02 -9.59 -2.29
C ILE A 145 11.10 -10.30 -0.95
N THR A 146 11.64 -11.51 -0.93
CA THR A 146 11.91 -12.20 0.33
C THR A 146 12.76 -11.35 1.26
N PRO A 147 12.43 -11.28 2.57
CA PRO A 147 13.12 -10.40 3.51
C PRO A 147 14.60 -10.77 3.67
N ALA A 148 15.39 -9.87 4.24
CA ALA A 148 16.78 -10.11 4.60
C ALA A 148 16.91 -11.36 5.48
N GLY A 149 18.00 -12.12 5.30
CA GLY A 149 18.23 -13.37 6.03
C GLY A 149 17.56 -14.60 5.43
N ALA A 150 16.70 -14.47 4.42
CA ALA A 150 16.21 -15.62 3.67
C ALA A 150 17.39 -16.36 3.01
N LYS A 151 17.34 -17.70 3.01
CA LYS A 151 18.36 -18.56 2.38
C LYS A 151 18.59 -18.17 0.92
N GLU A 152 17.53 -17.77 0.25
CA GLU A 152 17.53 -17.32 -1.12
C GLU A 152 16.64 -16.07 -1.27
N ARG A 153 17.19 -15.00 -1.84
CA ARG A 153 16.44 -13.77 -2.11
C ARG A 153 15.74 -13.92 -3.44
N THR A 154 14.42 -13.87 -3.45
CA THR A 154 13.60 -13.97 -4.65
C THR A 154 12.72 -12.73 -4.79
N PHE A 155 12.74 -12.11 -5.95
CA PHE A 155 11.89 -10.98 -6.32
C PHE A 155 10.66 -11.50 -7.07
N TYR A 156 9.47 -11.24 -6.52
CA TYR A 156 8.19 -11.65 -7.08
C TYR A 156 7.53 -10.45 -7.75
N VAL A 157 7.16 -10.60 -9.02
CA VAL A 157 6.47 -9.57 -9.79
C VAL A 157 5.33 -10.20 -10.60
N LEU A 158 4.14 -9.60 -10.51
CA LEU A 158 2.94 -10.05 -11.21
C LEU A 158 2.71 -9.16 -12.43
N THR A 159 2.78 -9.76 -13.61
CA THR A 159 2.62 -9.06 -14.88
C THR A 159 1.18 -8.98 -15.35
N THR A 160 0.91 -8.10 -16.31
CA THR A 160 -0.43 -7.85 -16.85
C THR A 160 -1.08 -9.05 -17.53
N ASP A 161 -0.29 -10.03 -17.94
CA ASP A 161 -0.78 -11.31 -18.49
C ASP A 161 -1.16 -12.35 -17.42
N GLY A 162 -1.13 -11.94 -16.13
CA GLY A 162 -1.54 -12.76 -15.00
C GLY A 162 -0.49 -13.73 -14.49
N TYR A 163 0.76 -13.65 -14.96
CA TYR A 163 1.84 -14.52 -14.51
C TYR A 163 2.65 -13.89 -13.38
N LEU A 164 2.88 -14.68 -12.35
CA LEU A 164 3.80 -14.36 -11.27
C LEU A 164 5.20 -14.85 -11.64
N HIS A 165 6.11 -13.92 -11.84
CA HIS A 165 7.53 -14.17 -12.11
C HIS A 165 8.31 -14.21 -10.81
N MET A 166 9.36 -15.04 -10.79
CA MET A 166 10.24 -15.25 -9.64
C MET A 166 11.68 -15.04 -10.07
N LEU A 167 12.19 -13.82 -9.85
CA LEU A 167 13.48 -13.38 -10.39
C LEU A 167 14.58 -13.39 -9.32
N ASP A 168 15.80 -13.59 -9.78
CA ASP A 168 17.00 -13.26 -9.01
C ASP A 168 17.15 -11.75 -8.93
N PRO A 169 17.20 -11.13 -7.73
CA PRO A 169 17.26 -9.68 -7.62
C PRO A 169 18.59 -9.08 -8.11
N GLY A 170 19.67 -9.86 -8.18
CA GLY A 170 20.98 -9.39 -8.61
C GLY A 170 21.20 -9.42 -10.12
N THR A 171 20.44 -10.24 -10.84
CA THR A 171 20.61 -10.44 -12.29
C THR A 171 19.34 -10.22 -13.10
N GLY A 172 18.15 -10.25 -12.46
CA GLY A 172 16.85 -10.24 -13.14
C GLY A 172 16.50 -11.54 -13.84
N GLU A 173 17.29 -12.62 -13.69
CA GLU A 173 17.01 -13.90 -14.33
C GLU A 173 15.92 -14.67 -13.60
N GLU A 174 15.10 -15.41 -14.37
CA GLU A 174 14.07 -16.29 -13.83
C GLU A 174 14.70 -17.42 -13.00
N ARG A 175 14.28 -17.56 -11.74
CA ARG A 175 14.68 -18.69 -10.88
C ARG A 175 13.91 -19.97 -11.20
N GLN A 176 12.70 -19.81 -11.70
CA GLN A 176 11.84 -20.90 -12.17
C GLN A 176 10.84 -20.35 -13.19
N ALA A 177 10.16 -21.24 -13.90
CA ALA A 177 9.11 -20.84 -14.83
C ALA A 177 8.02 -20.02 -14.13
N PRO A 178 7.52 -18.92 -14.75
CA PRO A 178 6.43 -18.12 -14.19
C PRO A 178 5.16 -18.97 -13.98
N VAL A 179 4.38 -18.58 -12.97
CA VAL A 179 3.14 -19.28 -12.61
C VAL A 179 1.95 -18.40 -12.96
N GLN A 180 0.96 -18.95 -13.66
CA GLN A 180 -0.29 -18.24 -13.91
C GLN A 180 -1.06 -18.09 -12.61
N MET A 181 -1.05 -16.88 -12.03
CA MET A 181 -1.71 -16.56 -10.77
C MET A 181 -3.12 -16.00 -11.00
N LEU A 182 -3.31 -15.21 -12.04
CA LEU A 182 -4.62 -14.70 -12.44
C LEU A 182 -5.14 -15.46 -13.65
N SER A 183 -6.45 -15.70 -13.69
CA SER A 183 -7.10 -16.53 -14.72
C SER A 183 -7.12 -15.92 -16.13
N SER A 184 -6.82 -14.64 -16.25
CA SER A 184 -6.87 -13.92 -17.52
C SER A 184 -5.84 -12.78 -17.55
N VAL A 185 -5.62 -12.22 -18.73
CA VAL A 185 -4.80 -11.03 -18.95
C VAL A 185 -5.51 -9.77 -18.50
N TYR A 186 -4.73 -8.75 -18.14
CA TYR A 186 -5.21 -7.41 -17.75
C TYR A 186 -6.01 -7.34 -16.46
N GLY A 187 -5.94 -8.36 -15.61
CA GLY A 187 -6.47 -8.28 -14.25
C GLY A 187 -5.79 -7.15 -13.48
N LYS A 188 -6.58 -6.29 -12.85
CA LYS A 188 -6.06 -5.20 -12.01
C LYS A 188 -5.71 -5.76 -10.63
N ALA A 189 -4.47 -6.21 -10.46
CA ALA A 189 -3.95 -6.63 -9.16
C ALA A 189 -3.38 -5.44 -8.37
N TYR A 190 -3.42 -5.55 -7.04
CA TYR A 190 -2.81 -4.60 -6.12
C TYR A 190 -1.51 -5.16 -5.50
N GLY A 191 -0.83 -4.37 -4.69
CA GLY A 191 0.48 -4.71 -4.15
C GLY A 191 0.60 -6.13 -3.60
N LEU A 192 1.69 -6.80 -3.94
CA LEU A 192 1.97 -8.15 -3.45
C LEU A 192 2.36 -8.10 -1.97
N ASN A 193 1.93 -9.10 -1.20
CA ASN A 193 2.40 -9.34 0.16
C ASN A 193 2.97 -10.76 0.27
N LEU A 194 4.03 -10.94 1.03
CA LEU A 194 4.69 -12.24 1.19
C LEU A 194 4.85 -12.57 2.67
N VAL A 195 4.17 -13.63 3.11
CA VAL A 195 4.25 -14.13 4.48
C VAL A 195 4.33 -15.66 4.46
N ASN A 196 5.26 -16.22 5.20
CA ASN A 196 5.45 -17.68 5.35
C ASN A 196 5.52 -18.44 4.01
N GLY A 197 6.15 -17.84 2.99
CA GLY A 197 6.29 -18.46 1.68
C GLY A 197 5.02 -18.42 0.82
N VAL A 198 4.02 -17.62 1.19
CA VAL A 198 2.80 -17.41 0.41
C VAL A 198 2.74 -15.98 -0.09
N VAL A 199 2.57 -15.81 -1.40
CA VAL A 199 2.39 -14.51 -2.05
C VAL A 199 0.89 -14.23 -2.17
N PHE A 200 0.45 -13.10 -1.64
CA PHE A 200 -0.94 -12.66 -1.65
C PHE A 200 -1.12 -11.41 -2.51
N THR A 201 -2.28 -11.30 -3.17
CA THR A 201 -2.77 -10.06 -3.80
C THR A 201 -4.28 -10.04 -3.83
N ILE A 202 -4.86 -8.88 -4.06
CA ILE A 202 -6.29 -8.70 -4.33
C ILE A 202 -6.48 -8.10 -5.71
N THR A 203 -7.64 -8.32 -6.32
CA THR A 203 -7.97 -7.78 -7.63
C THR A 203 -9.26 -6.96 -7.59
N GLY A 204 -9.32 -5.91 -8.39
CA GLY A 204 -10.48 -5.03 -8.45
C GLY A 204 -11.00 -4.78 -9.87
N GLN A 205 -12.19 -4.21 -9.98
CA GLN A 205 -12.83 -3.71 -11.20
C GLN A 205 -13.23 -4.78 -12.24
N GLY A 206 -13.00 -6.08 -12.00
CA GLY A 206 -13.26 -7.13 -12.98
C GLY A 206 -12.48 -6.98 -14.29
N CYS A 207 -11.37 -6.25 -14.24
CA CYS A 207 -10.54 -5.98 -15.41
C CYS A 207 -10.07 -7.30 -16.05
N GLY A 208 -10.12 -7.37 -17.37
CA GLY A 208 -9.74 -8.59 -18.11
C GLY A 208 -10.64 -9.80 -17.84
N GLY A 209 -11.78 -9.64 -17.17
CA GLY A 209 -12.65 -10.73 -16.76
C GLY A 209 -12.12 -11.54 -15.57
N VAL A 210 -11.06 -11.05 -14.90
CA VAL A 210 -10.54 -11.67 -13.67
C VAL A 210 -11.53 -11.47 -12.53
N ALA A 211 -11.81 -12.53 -11.78
CA ALA A 211 -12.67 -12.45 -10.60
C ALA A 211 -12.07 -11.50 -9.56
N ASN A 212 -12.86 -10.57 -9.04
CA ASN A 212 -12.47 -9.72 -7.92
C ASN A 212 -12.39 -10.56 -6.66
N ALA A 213 -11.18 -10.89 -6.24
CA ALA A 213 -10.95 -11.85 -5.16
C ALA A 213 -9.59 -11.63 -4.48
N LEU A 214 -9.41 -12.26 -3.34
CA LEU A 214 -8.10 -12.49 -2.73
C LEU A 214 -7.46 -13.71 -3.41
N TYR A 215 -6.23 -13.56 -3.87
CA TYR A 215 -5.41 -14.59 -4.48
C TYR A 215 -4.22 -14.91 -3.59
N ALA A 216 -3.86 -16.19 -3.50
CA ALA A 216 -2.71 -16.68 -2.78
C ALA A 216 -1.92 -17.67 -3.64
N TYR A 217 -0.61 -17.50 -3.74
CA TYR A 217 0.30 -18.49 -4.33
C TYR A 217 1.24 -19.04 -3.25
N ASN A 218 1.11 -20.33 -2.96
CA ASN A 218 1.96 -21.02 -2.01
C ASN A 218 3.23 -21.54 -2.73
N THR A 219 4.39 -20.97 -2.38
CA THR A 219 5.66 -21.31 -3.03
C THR A 219 6.14 -22.74 -2.73
N ALA A 220 5.69 -23.35 -1.63
CA ALA A 220 6.04 -24.71 -1.29
C ALA A 220 5.20 -25.76 -2.04
N THR A 221 3.87 -25.57 -2.09
CA THR A 221 2.95 -26.50 -2.74
C THR A 221 2.76 -26.19 -4.24
N LYS A 222 3.21 -25.02 -4.69
CA LYS A 222 3.03 -24.50 -6.07
C LYS A 222 1.57 -24.30 -6.48
N LYS A 223 0.67 -24.16 -5.50
CA LYS A 223 -0.77 -23.99 -5.74
C LYS A 223 -1.17 -22.52 -5.69
N VAL A 224 -2.09 -22.15 -6.57
CA VAL A 224 -2.83 -20.89 -6.54
C VAL A 224 -4.22 -21.15 -5.91
N SER A 225 -4.57 -20.32 -4.95
CA SER A 225 -5.88 -20.33 -4.28
C SER A 225 -6.58 -18.99 -4.49
N VAL A 226 -7.90 -19.03 -4.64
CA VAL A 226 -8.76 -17.86 -4.89
C VAL A 226 -9.90 -17.88 -3.90
N SER A 227 -10.21 -16.74 -3.27
CA SER A 227 -11.37 -16.63 -2.38
C SER A 227 -12.68 -16.70 -3.16
N SER A 228 -13.72 -17.23 -2.53
CA SER A 228 -15.04 -17.41 -3.13
C SER A 228 -16.13 -17.04 -2.12
N PRO A 229 -17.26 -16.43 -2.55
CA PRO A 229 -17.55 -15.98 -3.92
C PRO A 229 -16.69 -14.79 -4.35
N PRO A 230 -16.60 -14.49 -5.66
CA PRO A 230 -16.02 -13.24 -6.14
C PRO A 230 -16.78 -12.05 -5.56
N GLN A 231 -16.06 -11.00 -5.18
CA GLN A 231 -16.63 -9.79 -4.58
C GLN A 231 -16.89 -8.71 -5.63
N GLY A 232 -17.30 -7.51 -5.19
CA GLY A 232 -17.25 -6.28 -5.97
C GLY A 232 -15.80 -5.82 -6.26
N GLY A 233 -15.52 -4.54 -6.16
CA GLY A 233 -14.13 -4.07 -6.22
C GLY A 233 -13.41 -4.39 -4.92
N LEU A 234 -12.28 -5.09 -4.94
CA LEU A 234 -11.37 -5.12 -3.81
C LEU A 234 -10.34 -4.01 -3.98
N TRP A 235 -10.10 -3.25 -2.91
CA TRP A 235 -9.36 -2.01 -3.00
C TRP A 235 -8.16 -1.97 -2.06
N GLY A 236 -7.23 -1.07 -2.41
CA GLY A 236 -6.06 -0.77 -1.60
C GLY A 236 -4.76 -0.94 -2.37
N VAL A 237 -4.10 0.19 -2.72
CA VAL A 237 -2.94 0.19 -3.61
C VAL A 237 -1.78 -0.67 -3.12
N ALA A 238 -1.59 -0.78 -1.79
CA ALA A 238 -0.55 -1.62 -1.21
C ALA A 238 -0.92 -3.11 -1.16
N GLY A 239 -2.14 -3.49 -1.59
CA GLY A 239 -2.63 -4.86 -1.50
C GLY A 239 -3.11 -5.24 -0.10
N PRO A 240 -3.33 -6.53 0.20
CA PRO A 240 -3.85 -6.94 1.50
C PRO A 240 -2.84 -6.71 2.62
N ALA A 241 -3.32 -6.30 3.81
CA ALA A 241 -2.54 -6.27 5.03
C ALA A 241 -2.64 -7.62 5.76
N ILE A 242 -1.58 -8.03 6.44
CA ILE A 242 -1.56 -9.32 7.15
C ILE A 242 -1.22 -9.08 8.62
N GLY A 243 -2.09 -9.55 9.51
CA GLY A 243 -1.96 -9.44 10.95
C GLY A 243 -0.82 -10.29 11.53
N THR A 244 -0.52 -10.07 12.80
CA THR A 244 0.53 -10.82 13.51
C THR A 244 0.17 -12.30 13.67
N ASP A 245 -1.12 -12.64 13.63
CA ASP A 245 -1.66 -13.99 13.66
C ASP A 245 -1.80 -14.64 12.26
N GLY A 246 -1.41 -13.92 11.19
CA GLY A 246 -1.55 -14.36 9.81
C GLY A 246 -2.93 -14.09 9.18
N THR A 247 -3.85 -13.43 9.89
CA THR A 247 -5.15 -13.02 9.32
C THR A 247 -4.94 -11.95 8.24
N ILE A 248 -5.62 -12.09 7.10
CA ILE A 248 -5.47 -11.27 5.91
C ILE A 248 -6.64 -10.30 5.83
N TYR A 249 -6.36 -8.99 5.75
CA TYR A 249 -7.34 -7.92 5.75
C TYR A 249 -7.29 -7.11 4.46
N PHE A 250 -8.47 -6.76 3.92
CA PHE A 250 -8.63 -5.88 2.77
C PHE A 250 -10.02 -5.23 2.77
N GLU A 251 -10.22 -4.24 1.91
CA GLU A 251 -11.47 -3.51 1.77
C GLU A 251 -12.15 -3.81 0.45
N SER A 252 -13.47 -3.62 0.40
CA SER A 252 -14.31 -3.87 -0.77
C SER A 252 -15.36 -2.78 -0.98
N GLY A 253 -15.76 -2.61 -2.23
CA GLY A 253 -16.82 -1.71 -2.67
C GLY A 253 -17.46 -2.17 -3.98
N ASP A 254 -18.18 -1.32 -4.69
CA ASP A 254 -18.70 -1.50 -6.06
C ASP A 254 -19.59 -2.73 -6.29
N HIS A 255 -20.34 -3.18 -5.29
CA HIS A 255 -21.21 -4.37 -5.47
C HIS A 255 -22.41 -4.32 -4.53
N PRO A 256 -23.53 -4.96 -4.88
CA PRO A 256 -24.62 -5.20 -3.94
C PRO A 256 -24.14 -6.00 -2.71
N TYR A 257 -24.61 -5.62 -1.55
CA TYR A 257 -24.35 -6.33 -0.30
C TYR A 257 -25.40 -7.44 -0.10
N ASP A 258 -24.93 -8.67 0.08
CA ASP A 258 -25.73 -9.82 0.50
C ASP A 258 -24.86 -10.75 1.35
N ALA A 259 -24.85 -10.54 2.65
CA ALA A 259 -24.03 -11.32 3.58
C ALA A 259 -24.39 -12.82 3.58
N LYS A 260 -25.65 -13.21 3.26
CA LYS A 260 -26.06 -14.60 3.17
C LYS A 260 -25.46 -15.29 1.95
N ALA A 261 -25.28 -14.56 0.86
CA ALA A 261 -24.58 -15.03 -0.33
C ALA A 261 -23.04 -14.89 -0.21
N GLY A 262 -22.52 -14.33 0.87
CA GLY A 262 -21.10 -14.04 1.06
C GLY A 262 -20.60 -12.83 0.26
N LEU A 263 -21.50 -11.97 -0.23
CA LEU A 263 -21.18 -10.76 -0.98
C LEU A 263 -21.07 -9.58 0.00
N LEU A 264 -19.86 -9.09 0.22
CA LEU A 264 -19.51 -8.13 1.27
C LEU A 264 -18.98 -6.82 0.64
N SER A 265 -19.88 -6.05 0.02
CA SER A 265 -19.55 -4.73 -0.50
C SER A 265 -19.46 -3.69 0.62
N ALA A 266 -18.67 -2.63 0.41
CA ALA A 266 -18.40 -1.57 1.38
C ALA A 266 -17.98 -2.13 2.76
N SER A 267 -17.11 -3.14 2.76
CA SER A 267 -16.75 -3.91 3.96
C SER A 267 -15.24 -4.01 4.13
N VAL A 268 -14.79 -4.14 5.38
CA VAL A 268 -13.47 -4.67 5.71
C VAL A 268 -13.63 -6.17 5.92
N GLN A 269 -12.85 -6.97 5.21
CA GLN A 269 -12.92 -8.43 5.27
C GLN A 269 -11.66 -9.01 5.90
N ALA A 270 -11.82 -10.08 6.69
CA ALA A 270 -10.74 -10.83 7.32
C ALA A 270 -10.78 -12.29 6.84
N TYR A 271 -9.66 -12.77 6.30
CA TYR A 271 -9.51 -14.14 5.82
C TYR A 271 -8.38 -14.88 6.53
N THR A 272 -8.48 -16.19 6.60
CA THR A 272 -7.40 -17.09 6.97
C THR A 272 -6.92 -17.88 5.75
N PHE A 273 -5.65 -18.30 5.76
CA PHE A 273 -5.09 -19.19 4.77
C PHE A 273 -4.48 -20.42 5.44
N ALA A 274 -5.02 -21.58 5.16
CA ALA A 274 -4.52 -22.84 5.67
C ALA A 274 -4.76 -23.98 4.66
N ASN A 275 -3.80 -24.88 4.51
CA ASN A 275 -3.89 -26.04 3.60
C ASN A 275 -4.28 -25.63 2.17
N ASP A 276 -3.67 -24.56 1.65
CA ASP A 276 -3.97 -23.97 0.35
C ASP A 276 -5.45 -23.55 0.18
N THR A 277 -6.12 -23.17 1.26
CA THR A 277 -7.51 -22.72 1.26
C THR A 277 -7.65 -21.36 1.93
N LEU A 278 -8.34 -20.45 1.26
CA LEU A 278 -8.75 -19.14 1.77
C LEU A 278 -10.16 -19.26 2.36
N THR A 279 -10.31 -18.87 3.63
CA THR A 279 -11.60 -18.94 4.34
C THR A 279 -11.92 -17.59 4.97
N LEU A 280 -13.13 -17.07 4.72
CA LEU A 280 -13.64 -15.89 5.42
C LEU A 280 -13.70 -16.18 6.92
N LYS A 281 -13.02 -15.36 7.71
CA LYS A 281 -12.96 -15.44 9.17
C LYS A 281 -14.00 -14.52 9.82
N ASP A 282 -14.07 -13.29 9.33
CA ASP A 282 -14.92 -12.23 9.87
C ASP A 282 -15.03 -11.05 8.92
N TYR A 283 -15.95 -10.13 9.15
CA TYR A 283 -16.08 -8.90 8.36
C TYR A 283 -16.70 -7.76 9.18
N TYR A 284 -16.50 -6.55 8.70
CA TYR A 284 -17.15 -5.35 9.19
C TYR A 284 -17.76 -4.58 8.02
N THR A 285 -19.04 -4.23 8.14
CA THR A 285 -19.78 -3.42 7.16
C THR A 285 -20.40 -2.22 7.88
N PRO A 286 -20.11 -0.97 7.47
CA PRO A 286 -20.77 0.20 8.06
C PRO A 286 -22.30 0.13 7.90
N SER A 287 -23.06 0.51 8.93
CA SER A 287 -24.52 0.48 8.90
C SER A 287 -25.17 1.34 7.80
N ASN A 288 -24.39 2.28 7.21
CA ASN A 288 -24.81 3.11 6.08
C ASN A 288 -24.33 2.58 4.71
N TYR A 289 -23.97 1.30 4.59
CA TYR A 289 -23.39 0.71 3.38
C TYR A 289 -24.26 0.90 2.12
N GLU A 290 -25.58 0.88 2.23
CA GLU A 290 -26.48 1.14 1.11
C GLU A 290 -26.31 2.56 0.55
N TRP A 291 -26.12 3.54 1.46
CA TRP A 291 -25.87 4.93 1.08
C TRP A 291 -24.50 5.08 0.42
N LEU A 292 -23.48 4.37 0.93
CA LEU A 292 -22.15 4.33 0.36
C LEU A 292 -22.18 3.76 -1.06
N ASN A 293 -22.78 2.58 -1.25
CA ASN A 293 -22.86 1.91 -2.55
C ASN A 293 -23.60 2.76 -3.61
N LYS A 294 -24.69 3.43 -3.22
CA LYS A 294 -25.45 4.28 -4.15
C LYS A 294 -24.69 5.51 -4.65
N ARG A 295 -23.59 5.87 -3.99
CA ARG A 295 -22.80 7.09 -4.26
C ARG A 295 -21.36 6.79 -4.66
N ASP A 296 -21.05 5.54 -4.89
CA ASP A 296 -19.68 5.14 -5.21
C ASP A 296 -18.66 5.60 -4.13
N LEU A 297 -19.06 5.54 -2.85
CA LEU A 297 -18.22 5.90 -1.72
C LEU A 297 -17.60 4.66 -1.08
N ASP A 298 -16.78 3.97 -1.85
CA ASP A 298 -16.15 2.73 -1.44
C ASP A 298 -15.28 2.86 -0.19
N LEU A 299 -15.17 1.76 0.55
CA LEU A 299 -14.01 1.50 1.37
C LEU A 299 -12.86 1.11 0.41
N ASN A 300 -11.91 2.00 0.22
CA ASN A 300 -10.94 1.90 -0.87
C ASN A 300 -9.49 2.11 -0.44
N THR A 301 -9.22 2.03 0.86
CA THR A 301 -7.86 2.11 1.38
C THR A 301 -7.24 0.72 1.52
N THR A 302 -5.92 0.65 1.59
CA THR A 302 -5.26 -0.51 2.20
C THR A 302 -5.36 -0.35 3.71
N PRO A 303 -6.03 -1.25 4.44
CA PRO A 303 -6.09 -1.18 5.89
C PRO A 303 -4.69 -1.35 6.50
N VAL A 304 -4.44 -0.71 7.63
CA VAL A 304 -3.21 -0.92 8.39
C VAL A 304 -3.47 -1.74 9.64
N VAL A 305 -2.61 -2.72 9.92
CA VAL A 305 -2.67 -3.54 11.13
C VAL A 305 -1.66 -3.05 12.15
N ILE A 306 -2.13 -2.78 13.36
CA ILE A 306 -1.34 -2.18 14.43
C ILE A 306 -1.36 -3.11 15.65
N PRO A 307 -0.21 -3.69 16.05
CA PRO A 307 -0.11 -4.37 17.34
C PRO A 307 -0.37 -3.39 18.50
N TYR A 308 -1.42 -3.64 19.26
CA TYR A 308 -1.88 -2.74 20.31
C TYR A 308 -2.40 -3.53 21.52
N GLN A 309 -1.78 -3.35 22.70
CA GLN A 309 -2.20 -3.95 23.97
C GLN A 309 -2.49 -5.47 23.90
N GLY A 310 -1.58 -6.24 23.27
CA GLY A 310 -1.68 -7.70 23.20
C GLY A 310 -2.67 -8.25 22.19
N ARG A 311 -3.14 -7.43 21.26
CA ARG A 311 -3.95 -7.79 20.09
C ARG A 311 -3.57 -6.92 18.90
N ASP A 312 -4.02 -7.27 17.71
CA ASP A 312 -3.99 -6.37 16.58
C ASP A 312 -5.27 -5.51 16.56
N VAL A 313 -5.13 -4.24 16.18
CA VAL A 313 -6.24 -3.39 15.77
C VAL A 313 -6.04 -3.01 14.31
N ILE A 314 -7.13 -2.87 13.57
CA ILE A 314 -7.12 -2.57 12.15
C ILE A 314 -7.73 -1.18 11.94
N VAL A 315 -7.04 -0.31 11.21
CA VAL A 315 -7.60 0.97 10.76
C VAL A 315 -7.92 0.86 9.28
N GLY A 316 -9.15 1.19 8.93
CA GLY A 316 -9.64 1.27 7.57
C GLY A 316 -10.44 2.55 7.34
N GLY A 317 -10.77 2.83 6.09
CA GLY A 317 -11.53 4.02 5.71
C GLY A 317 -11.85 4.06 4.23
N GLY A 318 -12.23 5.23 3.72
CA GLY A 318 -12.55 5.33 2.30
C GLY A 318 -13.03 6.71 1.85
N LYS A 319 -13.68 6.71 0.71
CA LYS A 319 -14.19 7.91 0.03
C LYS A 319 -15.19 8.72 0.86
N GLU A 320 -15.91 8.08 1.82
CA GLU A 320 -16.78 8.81 2.76
C GLU A 320 -15.99 9.82 3.61
N GLY A 321 -14.69 9.60 3.82
CA GLY A 321 -13.88 10.43 4.70
C GLY A 321 -14.11 10.13 6.19
N ARG A 322 -14.41 8.88 6.54
CA ARG A 322 -14.46 8.36 7.92
C ARG A 322 -13.46 7.24 8.09
N PHE A 323 -12.95 7.08 9.31
CA PHE A 323 -12.08 5.98 9.71
C PHE A 323 -12.78 5.07 10.70
N PHE A 324 -12.44 3.80 10.60
CA PHE A 324 -12.89 2.74 11.50
C PHE A 324 -11.68 2.14 12.21
N LEU A 325 -11.81 1.92 13.50
CA LEU A 325 -10.86 1.13 14.28
C LEU A 325 -11.55 -0.17 14.65
N LEU A 326 -10.99 -1.30 14.23
CA LEU A 326 -11.58 -2.62 14.36
C LEU A 326 -10.71 -3.51 15.26
N ASP A 327 -11.33 -4.45 15.98
CA ASP A 327 -10.63 -5.44 16.80
C ASP A 327 -10.36 -6.70 15.99
N SER A 328 -9.12 -7.15 15.89
CA SER A 328 -8.76 -8.40 15.19
C SER A 328 -9.46 -9.65 15.72
N LYS A 329 -9.97 -9.62 16.94
CA LYS A 329 -10.71 -10.73 17.56
C LYS A 329 -12.17 -10.78 17.10
N SER A 330 -12.77 -9.63 16.74
CA SER A 330 -14.11 -9.51 16.20
C SER A 330 -14.22 -8.15 15.50
N ILE A 331 -13.94 -8.13 14.18
CA ILE A 331 -13.74 -6.86 13.47
C ILE A 331 -15.02 -6.03 13.33
N GLY A 332 -16.19 -6.65 13.33
CA GLY A 332 -17.49 -5.97 13.25
C GLY A 332 -18.36 -6.13 14.49
N GLY A 333 -17.86 -6.69 15.60
CA GLY A 333 -18.68 -7.06 16.74
C GLY A 333 -19.59 -8.24 16.42
N ALA A 334 -20.63 -8.46 17.23
CA ALA A 334 -21.57 -9.58 17.04
C ALA A 334 -22.54 -9.36 15.88
N ASP A 335 -22.72 -8.13 15.44
CA ASP A 335 -23.63 -7.73 14.36
C ASP A 335 -22.90 -7.46 13.02
N HIS A 336 -21.58 -7.55 13.01
CA HIS A 336 -20.70 -7.16 11.91
C HIS A 336 -20.78 -5.67 11.50
N GLU A 337 -21.41 -4.83 12.32
CA GLU A 337 -21.61 -3.39 12.07
C GLU A 337 -21.01 -2.49 13.16
N THR A 338 -20.60 -3.07 14.30
CA THR A 338 -20.10 -2.33 15.46
C THR A 338 -18.57 -2.33 15.52
N PRO A 339 -17.88 -1.23 15.11
CA PRO A 339 -16.42 -1.10 15.26
C PRO A 339 -16.03 -0.74 16.70
N LEU A 340 -14.75 -0.87 17.06
CA LEU A 340 -14.23 -0.28 18.32
C LEU A 340 -14.42 1.23 18.37
N PHE A 341 -14.17 1.88 17.23
CA PHE A 341 -14.33 3.32 17.06
C PHE A 341 -14.68 3.65 15.61
N ARG A 342 -15.59 4.61 15.42
CA ARG A 342 -15.88 5.26 14.15
C ARG A 342 -15.63 6.75 14.30
N SER A 343 -14.84 7.34 13.42
CA SER A 343 -14.59 8.77 13.44
C SER A 343 -15.85 9.58 13.10
N GLU A 344 -15.84 10.85 13.48
CA GLU A 344 -16.71 11.83 12.83
C GLU A 344 -16.35 11.94 11.33
N LEU A 345 -17.14 12.66 10.56
CA LEU A 345 -16.82 12.98 9.19
C LEU A 345 -15.60 13.90 9.17
N LEU A 346 -14.48 13.42 8.63
CA LEU A 346 -13.20 14.13 8.60
C LEU A 346 -13.02 14.94 7.31
N ALA A 347 -13.65 14.47 6.23
CA ALA A 347 -13.56 15.04 4.89
C ALA A 347 -14.81 14.67 4.07
N ASN A 348 -14.86 15.11 2.82
CA ASN A 348 -15.90 14.75 1.84
C ASN A 348 -17.34 15.14 2.26
N ALA A 349 -17.50 16.36 2.79
CA ALA A 349 -18.83 16.90 3.08
C ALA A 349 -19.70 17.04 1.81
N ASN A 350 -19.07 17.14 0.64
CA ASN A 350 -19.73 17.31 -0.65
C ASN A 350 -20.18 15.99 -1.30
N VAL A 351 -19.88 14.84 -0.66
CA VAL A 351 -20.21 13.51 -1.21
C VAL A 351 -19.58 13.29 -2.60
N ASN A 352 -18.34 13.73 -2.75
CA ASN A 352 -17.59 13.60 -4.00
C ASN A 352 -16.86 12.24 -4.04
N PHE A 353 -17.24 11.36 -4.97
CA PHE A 353 -16.65 10.03 -5.10
C PHE A 353 -15.30 9.99 -5.82
N GLN A 354 -14.85 11.12 -6.38
CA GLN A 354 -13.71 11.19 -7.30
C GLN A 354 -12.42 11.66 -6.64
N THR A 355 -12.52 12.70 -5.78
CA THR A 355 -11.34 13.48 -5.36
C THR A 355 -11.25 13.67 -3.85
N GLU A 356 -12.35 13.48 -3.12
CA GLU A 356 -12.41 13.74 -1.67
C GLU A 356 -12.39 12.43 -0.87
N GLY A 357 -12.17 12.55 0.44
CA GLY A 357 -12.05 11.41 1.34
C GLY A 357 -10.63 10.84 1.41
N THR A 358 -10.51 9.59 1.87
CA THR A 358 -9.21 8.93 2.06
C THR A 358 -8.94 7.94 0.94
N TRP A 359 -7.74 8.01 0.38
CA TRP A 359 -7.29 7.17 -0.72
C TRP A 359 -5.90 6.58 -0.42
N GLY A 360 -5.60 5.42 -0.97
CA GLY A 360 -4.28 4.81 -0.86
C GLY A 360 -4.12 3.95 0.40
N SER A 361 -3.10 4.22 1.21
CA SER A 361 -2.82 3.47 2.44
C SER A 361 -2.45 4.39 3.59
N PHE A 362 -2.66 3.90 4.82
CA PHE A 362 -2.25 4.58 6.04
C PHE A 362 -0.76 4.38 6.33
N ALA A 363 -0.22 5.22 7.23
CA ALA A 363 0.99 4.89 7.96
C ALA A 363 0.67 4.79 9.46
N ALA A 364 1.34 3.86 10.15
CA ALA A 364 1.21 3.72 11.60
C ALA A 364 2.57 3.56 12.24
N TRP A 365 2.85 4.34 13.28
CA TRP A 365 4.16 4.34 13.92
C TRP A 365 4.05 4.59 15.42
N LYS A 366 5.06 4.15 16.15
CA LYS A 366 5.17 4.40 17.59
C LYS A 366 6.32 5.36 17.85
N ASP A 367 6.04 6.47 18.52
CA ASP A 367 7.07 7.43 18.85
C ASP A 367 7.94 6.97 20.03
N ARG A 368 9.02 7.71 20.29
CA ARG A 368 9.95 7.40 21.38
C ARG A 368 9.30 7.51 22.78
N GLY A 369 8.22 8.24 22.89
CA GLY A 369 7.41 8.35 24.11
C GLY A 369 6.42 7.19 24.29
N GLY A 370 6.35 6.27 23.32
CA GLY A 370 5.44 5.12 23.34
C GLY A 370 4.04 5.42 22.80
N VAL A 371 3.78 6.62 22.31
CA VAL A 371 2.49 6.99 21.71
C VAL A 371 2.37 6.34 20.35
N GLN A 372 1.24 5.67 20.10
CA GLN A 372 0.91 5.10 18.80
C GLN A 372 0.21 6.13 17.92
N TRP A 373 0.69 6.31 16.70
CA TRP A 373 0.19 7.27 15.73
C TRP A 373 -0.36 6.56 14.49
N VAL A 374 -1.33 7.22 13.85
CA VAL A 374 -1.88 6.85 12.54
C VAL A 374 -1.91 8.10 11.66
N LEU A 375 -1.41 7.97 10.45
CA LEU A 375 -1.42 9.02 9.44
C LEU A 375 -2.21 8.55 8.22
N ALA A 376 -3.01 9.46 7.67
CA ALA A 376 -3.84 9.17 6.52
C ALA A 376 -3.65 10.23 5.44
N PRO A 377 -3.50 9.85 4.16
CA PRO A 377 -3.66 10.79 3.05
C PRO A 377 -5.14 11.14 2.92
N ASN A 378 -5.43 12.40 2.69
CA ASN A 378 -6.77 12.91 2.51
C ASN A 378 -6.88 13.74 1.24
N GLY A 379 -7.91 13.52 0.47
CA GLY A 379 -8.31 14.36 -0.65
C GLY A 379 -9.38 15.37 -0.22
N GLY A 380 -9.27 16.58 -0.74
CA GLY A 380 -10.21 17.65 -0.47
C GLY A 380 -10.13 18.26 0.93
N PRO A 381 -11.03 19.24 1.21
CA PRO A 381 -11.00 19.98 2.46
C PRO A 381 -11.45 19.12 3.64
N THR A 382 -10.85 19.37 4.80
CA THR A 382 -11.27 18.76 6.07
C THR A 382 -12.53 19.44 6.62
N THR A 383 -13.39 18.66 7.27
CA THR A 383 -14.63 19.14 7.92
C THR A 383 -14.42 19.52 9.39
N LEU A 384 -13.36 19.03 9.99
CA LEU A 384 -13.03 19.23 11.39
C LEU A 384 -11.74 20.04 11.57
N LYS A 385 -11.65 20.73 12.70
CA LYS A 385 -10.43 21.43 13.08
C LYS A 385 -9.48 20.50 13.82
N PHE A 386 -8.25 20.46 13.36
CA PHE A 386 -7.16 19.77 14.05
C PHE A 386 -6.49 20.71 15.08
N PRO A 387 -6.01 20.19 16.22
CA PRO A 387 -5.30 20.99 17.23
C PRO A 387 -4.10 21.75 16.67
N ILE A 388 -3.35 21.12 15.76
CA ILE A 388 -2.30 21.77 14.96
C ILE A 388 -2.74 21.74 13.51
N ASN A 389 -2.74 22.91 12.84
CA ASN A 389 -3.25 23.07 11.49
C ASN A 389 -2.39 24.06 10.73
N TYR A 390 -1.94 23.66 9.54
CA TYR A 390 -1.08 24.48 8.68
C TYR A 390 -1.83 25.13 7.51
N GLY A 391 -3.11 25.38 7.67
CA GLY A 391 -3.95 26.12 6.73
C GLY A 391 -5.05 25.28 6.08
N ALA A 392 -5.78 25.89 5.17
CA ALA A 392 -6.81 25.21 4.41
C ALA A 392 -6.19 24.20 3.44
N THR A 393 -6.86 23.07 3.24
CA THR A 393 -6.41 21.99 2.35
C THR A 393 -7.44 21.71 1.26
N PRO A 394 -7.68 22.66 0.32
CA PRO A 394 -8.68 22.47 -0.72
C PRO A 394 -8.39 21.26 -1.62
N ASN A 395 -7.13 20.89 -1.78
CA ASN A 395 -6.71 19.74 -2.59
C ASN A 395 -6.41 18.49 -1.76
N GLY A 396 -6.35 18.62 -0.43
CA GLY A 396 -6.03 17.55 0.49
C GLY A 396 -4.72 17.73 1.26
N GLY A 397 -4.27 16.68 1.93
CA GLY A 397 -3.06 16.68 2.76
C GLY A 397 -2.94 15.43 3.62
N ILE A 398 -2.11 15.50 4.65
CA ILE A 398 -1.95 14.41 5.62
C ILE A 398 -2.65 14.78 6.92
N LEU A 399 -3.46 13.85 7.42
CA LEU A 399 -4.12 13.92 8.72
C LEU A 399 -3.44 12.96 9.68
N ALA A 400 -3.14 13.42 10.89
CA ALA A 400 -2.53 12.61 11.92
C ALA A 400 -3.41 12.46 13.15
N PHE A 401 -3.38 11.24 13.69
CA PHE A 401 -4.16 10.84 14.86
C PHE A 401 -3.27 10.12 15.85
N LYS A 402 -3.62 10.23 17.13
CA LYS A 402 -3.09 9.37 18.20
C LYS A 402 -4.06 8.24 18.46
N LEU A 403 -3.56 7.01 18.47
CA LEU A 403 -4.31 5.88 18.99
C LEU A 403 -4.13 5.85 20.51
N GLU A 404 -5.16 6.13 21.23
CA GLU A 404 -5.16 6.24 22.70
C GLU A 404 -6.43 5.64 23.31
N GLU A 405 -6.43 5.43 24.61
CA GLU A 405 -7.64 5.00 25.33
C GLU A 405 -8.42 6.18 25.88
N LYS A 406 -9.73 6.18 25.64
CA LYS A 406 -10.70 7.06 26.29
C LYS A 406 -11.84 6.21 26.86
N ASN A 407 -12.09 6.34 28.15
CA ASN A 407 -13.14 5.58 28.85
C ASN A 407 -13.01 4.05 28.65
N GLY A 408 -11.79 3.52 28.64
CA GLY A 408 -11.51 2.10 28.46
C GLY A 408 -11.71 1.57 27.04
N LYS A 409 -11.81 2.46 26.04
CA LYS A 409 -11.93 2.09 24.63
C LYS A 409 -10.84 2.77 23.80
N PRO A 410 -10.23 2.07 22.84
CA PRO A 410 -9.28 2.66 21.92
C PRO A 410 -10.01 3.60 20.97
N VAL A 411 -9.43 4.78 20.73
CA VAL A 411 -9.95 5.83 19.84
C VAL A 411 -8.82 6.45 19.02
N LEU A 412 -9.16 7.03 17.87
CA LEU A 412 -8.27 7.88 17.10
C LEU A 412 -8.56 9.35 17.42
N SER A 413 -7.65 9.98 18.17
CA SER A 413 -7.75 11.38 18.52
C SER A 413 -6.98 12.25 17.56
N GLN A 414 -7.61 13.28 17.01
CA GLN A 414 -6.99 14.24 16.09
C GLN A 414 -5.74 14.88 16.71
N ALA A 415 -4.66 14.99 15.94
CA ALA A 415 -3.43 15.60 16.40
C ALA A 415 -3.02 16.79 15.53
N TRP A 416 -2.74 16.54 14.25
CA TRP A 416 -2.35 17.60 13.32
C TRP A 416 -2.82 17.33 11.88
N GLN A 417 -2.93 18.43 11.12
CA GLN A 417 -3.19 18.46 9.70
C GLN A 417 -2.06 19.21 9.00
N SER A 418 -1.53 18.64 7.92
CA SER A 418 -0.50 19.29 7.09
C SER A 418 -1.04 20.51 6.33
N GLY A 419 -0.15 21.23 5.64
CA GLY A 419 -0.53 22.15 4.55
C GLY A 419 -1.13 21.42 3.35
N ASP A 420 -1.63 22.22 2.39
CA ASP A 420 -2.29 21.71 1.19
C ASP A 420 -1.36 20.92 0.27
N MET A 421 -1.84 19.78 -0.21
CA MET A 421 -1.14 18.87 -1.11
C MET A 421 -2.10 18.33 -2.17
N MET A 422 -1.88 18.69 -3.44
CA MET A 422 -2.67 18.11 -4.53
C MET A 422 -2.37 16.62 -4.66
N THR A 423 -3.35 15.80 -4.34
CA THR A 423 -3.28 14.32 -4.34
C THR A 423 -2.12 13.83 -3.48
N ALA A 424 -2.28 13.95 -2.16
CA ALA A 424 -1.33 13.42 -1.21
C ALA A 424 -1.24 11.88 -1.37
N GLU A 425 -0.06 11.39 -1.74
CA GLU A 425 0.24 9.95 -1.79
C GLU A 425 0.37 9.37 -0.37
N PRO A 426 0.30 8.04 -0.21
CA PRO A 426 0.50 7.40 1.08
C PRO A 426 1.77 7.86 1.79
N PRO A 427 1.69 8.31 3.05
CA PRO A 427 2.85 8.78 3.79
C PRO A 427 3.74 7.62 4.26
N VAL A 428 5.04 7.89 4.39
CA VAL A 428 6.03 6.99 4.98
C VAL A 428 6.64 7.64 6.21
N VAL A 429 6.74 6.90 7.30
CA VAL A 429 7.38 7.38 8.54
C VAL A 429 8.76 6.75 8.69
N ALA A 430 9.77 7.58 8.97
CA ALA A 430 11.12 7.13 9.27
C ALA A 430 11.79 8.12 10.23
N ASN A 431 12.38 7.62 11.31
CA ASN A 431 13.17 8.39 12.28
C ASN A 431 12.51 9.70 12.78
N GLY A 432 11.18 9.67 13.03
CA GLY A 432 10.43 10.84 13.50
C GLY A 432 10.07 11.86 12.42
N LEU A 433 10.23 11.49 11.15
CA LEU A 433 9.89 12.27 9.97
C LEU A 433 8.78 11.57 9.18
N VAL A 434 7.92 12.36 8.51
CA VAL A 434 6.94 11.90 7.53
C VAL A 434 7.41 12.34 6.15
N PHE A 435 7.63 11.38 5.27
CA PHE A 435 7.91 11.60 3.86
C PHE A 435 6.62 11.43 3.07
N VAL A 436 6.26 12.41 2.27
CA VAL A 436 5.04 12.39 1.48
C VAL A 436 5.24 13.08 0.14
N LEU A 437 4.64 12.52 -0.90
CA LEU A 437 4.56 13.13 -2.22
C LEU A 437 3.19 13.81 -2.36
N ALA A 438 3.18 15.10 -2.64
CA ALA A 438 2.03 15.71 -3.31
C ALA A 438 2.12 15.27 -4.77
N GLY A 439 1.31 14.29 -5.15
CA GLY A 439 1.42 13.60 -6.43
C GLY A 439 1.16 14.48 -7.64
N GLY A 440 0.37 15.55 -7.46
CA GLY A 440 0.06 16.52 -8.51
C GLY A 440 -0.91 16.01 -9.56
N GLU A 441 -1.44 14.80 -9.41
CA GLU A 441 -2.41 14.23 -10.33
C GLU A 441 -3.74 14.97 -10.27
N PHE A 442 -4.36 15.19 -11.43
CA PHE A 442 -5.76 15.56 -11.53
C PHE A 442 -6.63 14.30 -11.43
N THR A 443 -7.32 14.14 -10.30
CA THR A 443 -8.10 12.93 -9.98
C THR A 443 -9.55 12.98 -10.44
N GLY A 444 -10.07 14.12 -10.91
CA GLY A 444 -11.42 14.23 -11.45
C GLY A 444 -11.67 13.22 -12.57
N GLN A 445 -12.82 12.57 -12.54
CA GLN A 445 -13.19 11.52 -13.50
C GLN A 445 -14.24 12.01 -14.49
N THR A 446 -15.18 12.84 -14.03
CA THR A 446 -16.31 13.31 -14.85
C THR A 446 -16.18 14.77 -15.24
N ASN A 447 -16.63 15.08 -16.46
CA ASN A 447 -16.83 16.44 -16.94
C ASN A 447 -18.21 16.91 -16.49
N ASP A 448 -18.25 17.87 -15.59
CA ASP A 448 -19.50 18.41 -15.02
C ASP A 448 -20.38 19.12 -16.05
N VAL A 449 -19.82 19.55 -17.18
CA VAL A 449 -20.56 20.27 -18.23
C VAL A 449 -21.33 19.33 -19.15
N GLU A 450 -20.72 18.21 -19.53
CA GLU A 450 -21.27 17.28 -20.53
C GLU A 450 -21.64 15.92 -19.93
N GLY A 451 -21.33 15.67 -18.66
CA GLY A 451 -21.60 14.40 -17.97
C GLY A 451 -20.76 13.22 -18.47
N GLY A 452 -19.75 13.47 -19.31
CA GLY A 452 -18.83 12.47 -19.83
C GLY A 452 -17.64 12.21 -18.90
N LEU A 453 -16.93 11.12 -19.13
CA LEU A 453 -15.68 10.83 -18.43
C LEU A 453 -14.52 11.57 -19.10
N PHE A 454 -13.61 12.12 -18.31
CA PHE A 454 -12.33 12.59 -18.83
C PHE A 454 -11.50 11.42 -19.36
N SER A 455 -10.89 11.60 -20.52
CA SER A 455 -9.88 10.68 -21.02
C SER A 455 -8.59 10.73 -20.17
N ALA A 456 -7.75 9.71 -20.27
CA ALA A 456 -6.44 9.73 -19.63
C ALA A 456 -5.59 10.93 -20.11
N GLU A 457 -5.67 11.29 -21.40
CA GLU A 457 -4.95 12.43 -21.98
C GLU A 457 -5.39 13.76 -21.36
N GLU A 458 -6.70 13.97 -21.16
CA GLU A 458 -7.23 15.18 -20.52
C GLU A 458 -6.80 15.28 -19.06
N ARG A 459 -6.81 14.17 -18.32
CA ARG A 459 -6.33 14.11 -16.94
C ARG A 459 -4.84 14.42 -16.86
N ILE A 460 -4.02 13.85 -17.75
CA ILE A 460 -2.58 14.14 -17.84
C ILE A 460 -2.33 15.64 -18.06
N LYS A 461 -3.04 16.27 -18.99
CA LYS A 461 -2.91 17.72 -19.28
C LYS A 461 -3.28 18.62 -18.10
N ARG A 462 -4.16 18.16 -17.19
CA ARG A 462 -4.61 18.91 -16.01
C ARG A 462 -3.73 18.64 -14.79
N SER A 463 -2.90 17.60 -14.82
CA SER A 463 -1.98 17.24 -13.76
C SER A 463 -0.78 18.19 -13.72
N ILE A 464 -0.22 18.41 -12.54
CA ILE A 464 0.91 19.30 -12.30
C ILE A 464 2.12 18.51 -11.75
N PRO A 465 3.35 19.03 -11.85
CA PRO A 465 4.51 18.36 -11.29
C PRO A 465 4.37 18.07 -9.79
N ALA A 466 4.79 16.88 -9.39
CA ALA A 466 4.78 16.45 -8.00
C ALA A 466 5.81 17.21 -7.14
N LYS A 467 5.63 17.14 -5.81
CA LYS A 467 6.59 17.65 -4.83
C LYS A 467 6.79 16.64 -3.71
N LEU A 468 8.04 16.43 -3.34
CA LEU A 468 8.39 15.70 -2.12
C LEU A 468 8.39 16.68 -0.94
N PHE A 469 7.62 16.36 0.09
CA PHE A 469 7.65 17.04 1.38
C PHE A 469 8.20 16.12 2.46
N VAL A 470 8.90 16.70 3.44
CA VAL A 470 9.24 16.00 4.67
C VAL A 470 8.71 16.82 5.84
N LEU A 471 7.90 16.18 6.67
CA LEU A 471 7.25 16.81 7.81
C LEU A 471 7.79 16.23 9.12
N ASP A 472 7.71 16.99 10.19
CA ASP A 472 7.88 16.47 11.55
C ASP A 472 6.71 15.55 11.90
N ALA A 473 6.99 14.32 12.33
CA ALA A 473 5.96 13.30 12.49
C ALA A 473 5.02 13.55 13.69
N GLN A 474 5.43 14.34 14.69
CA GLN A 474 4.61 14.65 15.85
C GLN A 474 3.77 15.92 15.68
N THR A 475 4.21 16.84 14.84
CA THR A 475 3.58 18.17 14.69
C THR A 475 3.04 18.45 13.30
N GLY A 476 3.44 17.72 12.27
CA GLY A 476 3.08 17.98 10.87
C GLY A 476 3.79 19.19 10.26
N LYS A 477 4.72 19.84 10.98
CA LYS A 477 5.48 20.99 10.48
C LYS A 477 6.33 20.60 9.28
N GLU A 478 6.25 21.34 8.18
CA GLU A 478 7.13 21.17 7.03
C GLU A 478 8.58 21.48 7.43
N LEU A 479 9.48 20.53 7.16
CA LEU A 479 10.92 20.64 7.40
C LEU A 479 11.71 20.71 6.10
N TYR A 480 11.14 20.18 5.01
CA TYR A 480 11.75 20.17 3.68
C TYR A 480 10.70 20.11 2.58
N SER A 481 11.01 20.74 1.46
CA SER A 481 10.29 20.61 0.19
C SER A 481 11.28 20.51 -0.97
N SER A 482 11.00 19.60 -1.92
CA SER A 482 11.80 19.50 -3.16
C SER A 482 11.61 20.69 -4.12
N GLY A 483 10.64 21.55 -3.88
CA GLY A 483 10.31 22.62 -4.82
C GLY A 483 9.93 22.06 -6.20
N ASN A 484 10.56 22.56 -7.26
CA ASN A 484 10.28 22.20 -8.66
C ASN A 484 11.31 21.19 -9.24
N GLN A 485 11.93 20.34 -8.41
CA GLN A 485 12.95 19.41 -8.89
C GLN A 485 12.37 18.15 -9.57
N ILE A 486 11.09 17.85 -9.37
CA ILE A 486 10.36 16.75 -9.99
C ILE A 486 9.60 17.30 -11.21
N ALA A 487 9.80 16.68 -12.37
CA ALA A 487 9.33 17.24 -13.64
C ALA A 487 7.88 16.88 -14.00
N SER A 488 7.31 15.83 -13.37
CA SER A 488 5.99 15.29 -13.72
C SER A 488 5.22 14.88 -12.47
N PHE A 489 3.93 14.60 -12.64
CA PHE A 489 3.07 14.07 -11.58
C PHE A 489 3.37 12.58 -11.31
N LEU A 490 2.73 12.04 -10.27
CA LEU A 490 2.70 10.61 -9.94
C LEU A 490 1.25 10.12 -9.90
N HIS A 491 1.08 8.82 -10.17
CA HIS A 491 -0.19 8.13 -9.98
C HIS A 491 0.03 6.86 -9.19
N GLN A 492 -0.30 6.87 -7.92
CA GLN A 492 -0.18 5.73 -6.99
C GLN A 492 1.19 5.03 -7.08
N ALA A 493 2.25 5.80 -7.28
CA ALA A 493 3.60 5.28 -7.46
C ALA A 493 4.26 4.89 -6.14
N GLY A 494 3.86 5.52 -5.03
CA GLY A 494 4.47 5.35 -3.72
C GLY A 494 5.91 5.86 -3.65
N LEU A 495 6.47 5.85 -2.45
CA LEU A 495 7.89 6.15 -2.21
C LEU A 495 8.47 5.17 -1.18
N SER A 496 9.78 4.96 -1.24
CA SER A 496 10.50 4.11 -0.29
C SER A 496 11.62 4.89 0.39
N VAL A 497 11.79 4.65 1.69
CA VAL A 497 12.83 5.28 2.50
C VAL A 497 13.70 4.21 3.15
N ALA A 498 15.00 4.20 2.82
CA ALA A 498 15.94 3.29 3.47
C ALA A 498 17.39 3.77 3.29
N GLY A 499 18.19 3.67 4.34
CA GLY A 499 19.64 3.93 4.30
C GLY A 499 19.99 5.34 3.83
N GLY A 500 19.26 6.33 4.27
CA GLY A 500 19.48 7.73 3.89
C GLY A 500 19.01 8.10 2.49
N ARG A 501 18.15 7.30 1.89
CA ARG A 501 17.61 7.50 0.52
C ARG A 501 16.10 7.51 0.52
N VAL A 502 15.53 8.38 -0.31
CA VAL A 502 14.10 8.47 -0.64
C VAL A 502 13.98 8.27 -2.14
N ILE A 503 13.33 7.17 -2.56
CA ILE A 503 13.28 6.76 -3.97
C ILE A 503 11.82 6.63 -4.42
N PHE A 504 11.49 7.17 -5.59
CA PHE A 504 10.17 7.08 -6.22
C PHE A 504 10.27 7.30 -7.74
N GLY A 505 9.21 6.92 -8.47
CA GLY A 505 9.11 7.15 -9.90
C GLY A 505 8.04 8.18 -10.23
N SER A 506 8.20 8.96 -11.30
CA SER A 506 7.20 9.89 -11.83
C SER A 506 6.59 9.41 -13.14
N PHE A 507 5.46 10.01 -13.52
CA PHE A 507 4.69 9.60 -14.70
C PHE A 507 5.50 9.66 -15.99
N ASP A 508 6.39 10.62 -16.13
CA ASP A 508 7.23 10.76 -17.33
C ASP A 508 8.31 9.68 -17.50
N GLY A 509 8.32 8.64 -16.67
CA GLY A 509 9.32 7.56 -16.75
C GLY A 509 10.66 7.88 -16.10
N THR A 510 10.72 8.88 -15.21
CA THR A 510 11.93 9.24 -14.46
C THR A 510 11.87 8.70 -13.03
N ILE A 511 12.94 8.04 -12.58
CA ILE A 511 13.12 7.59 -11.19
C ILE A 511 14.04 8.60 -10.51
N TYR A 512 13.65 9.03 -9.31
CA TYR A 512 14.34 10.03 -8.50
C TYR A 512 14.88 9.40 -7.22
N CYS A 513 16.06 9.84 -6.79
CA CYS A 513 16.61 9.55 -5.47
C CYS A 513 17.01 10.84 -4.79
N PHE A 514 16.35 11.13 -3.68
CA PHE A 514 16.76 12.16 -2.74
C PHE A 514 17.51 11.54 -1.56
N GLY A 515 18.38 12.30 -0.93
CA GLY A 515 19.11 11.79 0.24
C GLY A 515 20.07 12.80 0.85
N ILE A 516 20.70 12.36 1.93
CA ILE A 516 21.81 13.06 2.59
C ILE A 516 23.12 12.49 2.04
N LYS A 517 24.10 13.37 1.75
CA LYS A 517 25.46 12.97 1.34
C LYS A 517 26.26 12.54 2.56
#